data_d816a67e88df32e915c0668e4fa79e75
#
_entry.id   d816a67e88df32e915c0668e4fa79e75
#
_cell.length_a   1.000
_cell.length_b   1.000
_cell.length_c   1.000
_cell.angle_alpha   90.00
_cell.angle_beta   90.00
_cell.angle_gamma   90.00
#
_symmetry.space_group_name_H-M   'P 1'
#
loop_
_entity.id
_entity.type
_entity.pdbx_description
1 polymer ?
#
loop_
_entity_poly.entity_id
_entity_poly.type
_entity_poly.pdbx_seq_one_letter_code
_entity_poly.pdbx_strand_id
1 'polypeptide(L)'
;MNRAEIADILETLRIAYPRFYSNMTKSEMTKTIDLYLETFEDVEYEALKTAVKEIIKTSNYPPAIAEMMGELKKAKQKWELVE
;
A
#
# COMPACT_ATOMS: atom_id res chain seq x y z
N MET A 1 -11.16 -1.21 5.60
CA MET A 1 -9.83 -1.49 6.17
C MET A 1 -9.67 -0.71 7.46
N ASN A 2 -9.01 -1.27 8.48
CA ASN A 2 -8.81 -0.60 9.75
C ASN A 2 -7.36 -0.13 9.94
N ARG A 3 -7.08 0.59 11.04
CA ARG A 3 -5.75 1.15 11.29
C ARG A 3 -4.68 0.07 11.41
N ALA A 4 -5.00 -1.06 12.04
CA ALA A 4 -4.05 -2.15 12.21
C ALA A 4 -3.63 -2.75 10.86
N GLU A 5 -4.58 -2.89 9.95
CA GLU A 5 -4.32 -3.39 8.59
C GLU A 5 -3.46 -2.41 7.79
N ILE A 6 -3.77 -1.12 7.86
CA ILE A 6 -2.95 -0.09 7.22
C ILE A 6 -1.54 -0.07 7.81
N ALA A 7 -1.44 -0.15 9.13
CA ALA A 7 -0.14 -0.18 9.81
C ALA A 7 0.71 -1.37 9.34
N ASP A 8 0.09 -2.53 9.13
CA ASP A 8 0.78 -3.71 8.61
C ASP A 8 1.33 -3.48 7.20
N ILE A 9 0.54 -2.85 6.34
CA ILE A 9 0.98 -2.53 4.97
C ILE A 9 2.15 -1.56 4.99
N LEU A 10 2.08 -0.51 5.84
CA LEU A 10 3.17 0.46 5.97
C LEU A 10 4.41 -0.18 6.58
N GLU A 11 4.26 -1.12 7.51
CA GLU A 11 5.38 -1.88 8.07
C GLU A 11 6.06 -2.71 6.99
N THR A 12 5.28 -3.33 6.10
CA THR A 12 5.81 -4.07 4.96
C THR A 12 6.66 -3.16 4.06
N LEU A 13 6.16 -1.96 3.78
CA LEU A 13 6.88 -0.97 2.98
C LEU A 13 8.14 -0.49 3.69
N ARG A 14 8.07 -0.27 5.00
CA ARG A 14 9.22 0.14 5.81
C ARG A 14 10.34 -0.90 5.76
N ILE A 15 9.98 -2.16 5.85
CA ILE A 15 10.94 -3.26 5.78
C ILE A 15 11.56 -3.37 4.38
N ALA A 16 10.73 -3.22 3.33
CA ALA A 16 11.17 -3.32 1.95
C ALA A 16 12.04 -2.13 1.51
N TYR A 17 11.74 -0.94 2.04
CA TYR A 17 12.43 0.30 1.66
C TYR A 17 12.89 1.08 2.89
N PRO A 18 13.84 0.53 3.67
CA PRO A 18 14.22 1.15 4.95
C PRO A 18 14.76 2.57 4.84
N ARG A 19 15.42 2.91 3.75
CA ARG A 19 15.97 4.26 3.54
C ARG A 19 14.91 5.34 3.49
N PHE A 20 13.73 5.02 3.01
CA PHE A 20 12.67 5.99 2.80
C PHE A 20 11.81 6.23 4.05
N TYR A 21 11.91 5.35 5.03
CA TYR A 21 11.08 5.42 6.23
C TYR A 21 11.87 5.61 7.52
N SER A 22 13.22 5.57 7.46
CA SER A 22 14.07 5.62 8.65
C SER A 22 13.97 6.92 9.45
N ASN A 23 13.66 8.02 8.81
CA ASN A 23 13.57 9.34 9.44
C ASN A 23 12.13 9.78 9.73
N MET A 24 11.17 8.90 9.53
CA MET A 24 9.77 9.23 9.75
C MET A 24 9.45 9.30 11.24
N THR A 25 8.86 10.42 11.67
CA THR A 25 8.45 10.61 13.07
C THR A 25 7.12 9.89 13.32
N LYS A 26 6.77 9.72 14.61
CA LYS A 26 5.47 9.14 14.99
C LYS A 26 4.32 9.99 14.45
N SER A 27 4.47 11.31 14.48
CA SER A 27 3.45 12.23 13.96
C SER A 27 3.25 12.04 12.47
N GLU A 28 4.33 11.92 11.71
CA GLU A 28 4.27 11.69 10.27
C GLU A 28 3.66 10.32 9.96
N MET A 29 4.02 9.30 10.73
CA MET A 29 3.46 7.96 10.56
C MET A 29 1.95 7.96 10.82
N THR A 30 1.49 8.65 11.87
CA THR A 30 0.07 8.76 12.18
C THR A 30 -0.69 9.43 11.04
N LYS A 31 -0.16 10.53 10.50
CA LYS A 31 -0.76 11.23 9.36
C LYS A 31 -0.80 10.36 8.11
N THR A 32 0.25 9.58 7.90
CA THR A 32 0.32 8.64 6.77
C THR A 32 -0.76 7.57 6.90
N ILE A 33 -0.91 7.00 8.09
CA ILE A 33 -1.96 6.00 8.36
C ILE A 33 -3.34 6.62 8.09
N ASP A 34 -3.58 7.82 8.57
CA ASP A 34 -4.86 8.51 8.37
C ASP A 34 -5.18 8.73 6.91
N LEU A 35 -4.19 9.15 6.12
CA LEU A 35 -4.36 9.37 4.68
C LEU A 35 -4.65 8.06 3.96
N TYR A 36 -3.94 6.99 4.30
CA TYR A 36 -4.15 5.68 3.70
C TYR A 36 -5.53 5.12 4.04
N LEU A 37 -5.97 5.28 5.30
CA LEU A 37 -7.30 4.84 5.72
C LEU A 37 -8.39 5.54 4.90
N GLU A 38 -8.27 6.84 4.73
CA GLU A 38 -9.22 7.63 3.95
C GLU A 38 -9.21 7.22 2.48
N THR A 39 -8.03 7.04 1.92
CA THR A 39 -7.88 6.73 0.49
C THR A 39 -8.33 5.30 0.15
N PHE A 40 -8.02 4.35 1.01
CA PHE A 40 -8.32 2.93 0.78
C PHE A 40 -9.49 2.42 1.60
N GLU A 41 -10.41 3.29 1.96
CA GLU A 41 -11.58 2.96 2.78
C GLU A 41 -12.37 1.77 2.23
N ASP A 42 -12.58 1.76 0.92
CA ASP A 42 -13.38 0.73 0.23
C ASP A 42 -12.54 -0.42 -0.33
N VAL A 43 -11.26 -0.46 -0.01
CA VAL A 43 -10.34 -1.48 -0.53
C VAL A 43 -10.13 -2.56 0.51
N GLU A 44 -10.19 -3.82 0.09
CA GLU A 44 -9.91 -4.94 0.98
C GLU A 44 -8.42 -5.04 1.28
N TYR A 45 -8.11 -5.35 2.54
CA TYR A 45 -6.74 -5.48 3.02
C TYR A 45 -5.91 -6.44 2.17
N GLU A 46 -6.43 -7.64 1.89
CA GLU A 46 -5.70 -8.64 1.11
C GLU A 46 -5.40 -8.15 -0.32
N ALA A 47 -6.33 -7.42 -0.92
CA ALA A 47 -6.13 -6.86 -2.25
C ALA A 47 -4.99 -5.85 -2.27
N LEU A 48 -4.99 -4.92 -1.30
CA LEU A 48 -3.94 -3.90 -1.21
C LEU A 48 -2.59 -4.53 -0.88
N LYS A 49 -2.56 -5.48 0.05
CA LYS A 49 -1.33 -6.17 0.43
C LYS A 49 -0.73 -6.92 -0.77
N THR A 50 -1.55 -7.59 -1.56
CA THR A 50 -1.10 -8.28 -2.76
C THR A 50 -0.52 -7.30 -3.78
N ALA A 51 -1.21 -6.17 -4.00
CA ALA A 51 -0.75 -5.13 -4.92
C ALA A 51 0.61 -4.57 -4.49
N VAL A 52 0.77 -4.27 -3.19
CA VAL A 52 2.02 -3.77 -2.63
C VAL A 52 3.15 -4.79 -2.83
N LYS A 53 2.90 -6.06 -2.55
CA LYS A 53 3.90 -7.12 -2.73
C LYS A 53 4.34 -7.24 -4.18
N GLU A 54 3.42 -7.12 -5.13
CA GLU A 54 3.76 -7.14 -6.55
C GLU A 54 4.65 -5.96 -6.95
N ILE A 55 4.34 -4.77 -6.43
CA ILE A 55 5.14 -3.57 -6.70
C ILE A 55 6.55 -3.73 -6.14
N ILE A 56 6.67 -4.25 -4.91
CA ILE A 56 7.96 -4.44 -4.24
C ILE A 56 8.90 -5.31 -5.07
N LYS A 57 8.37 -6.29 -5.78
CA LYS A 57 9.18 -7.19 -6.61
C LYS A 57 9.91 -6.49 -7.75
N THR A 58 9.38 -5.39 -8.25
CA THR A 58 9.87 -4.74 -9.46
C THR A 58 10.28 -3.28 -9.30
N SER A 59 10.04 -2.68 -8.14
CA SER A 59 10.34 -1.27 -7.91
C SER A 59 11.43 -1.06 -6.88
N ASN A 60 12.36 -0.17 -7.19
CA ASN A 60 13.45 0.22 -6.28
C ASN A 60 13.02 1.32 -5.30
N TYR A 61 11.83 1.85 -5.47
CA TYR A 61 11.29 2.96 -4.68
C TYR A 61 9.93 2.56 -4.11
N PRO A 62 9.57 3.07 -2.92
CA PRO A 62 8.24 2.78 -2.38
C PRO A 62 7.17 3.38 -3.28
N PRO A 63 6.06 2.66 -3.50
CA PRO A 63 5.02 3.15 -4.38
C PRO A 63 4.28 4.33 -3.78
N ALA A 64 3.89 5.28 -4.63
CA ALA A 64 2.96 6.32 -4.26
C ALA A 64 1.55 5.71 -4.23
N ILE A 65 0.62 6.40 -3.57
CA ILE A 65 -0.78 5.97 -3.50
C ILE A 65 -1.35 5.73 -4.90
N ALA A 66 -1.04 6.63 -5.84
CA ALA A 66 -1.51 6.50 -7.23
C ALA A 66 -1.03 5.21 -7.90
N GLU A 67 0.20 4.79 -7.61
CA GLU A 67 0.75 3.55 -8.15
C GLU A 67 0.05 2.33 -7.56
N MET A 68 -0.27 2.37 -6.27
CA MET A 68 -1.03 1.31 -5.61
C MET A 68 -2.42 1.19 -6.20
N MET A 69 -3.09 2.32 -6.45
CA MET A 69 -4.41 2.34 -7.07
C MET A 69 -4.36 1.78 -8.49
N GLY A 70 -3.31 2.11 -9.23
CA GLY A 70 -3.10 1.59 -10.58
C GLY A 70 -2.94 0.06 -10.58
N GLU A 71 -2.19 -0.47 -9.64
CA GLU A 71 -1.99 -1.91 -9.52
C GLU A 71 -3.28 -2.63 -9.14
N LEU A 72 -4.07 -2.04 -8.26
CA LEU A 72 -5.39 -2.57 -7.90
C LEU A 72 -6.33 -2.62 -9.11
N LYS A 73 -6.31 -1.61 -9.96
CA LYS A 73 -7.12 -1.58 -11.18
C LYS A 73 -6.69 -2.65 -12.17
N LYS A 74 -5.38 -2.88 -12.32
CA LYS A 74 -4.86 -3.95 -13.18
C LYS A 74 -5.34 -5.32 -12.72
N ALA A 75 -5.26 -5.58 -11.43
CA ALA A 75 -5.71 -6.83 -10.84
C ALA A 75 -7.20 -7.05 -11.09
N LYS A 76 -8.01 -6.01 -10.90
CA LYS A 76 -9.45 -6.07 -11.13
C LYS A 76 -9.78 -6.34 -12.59
N GLN A 77 -9.12 -5.64 -13.52
CA GLN A 77 -9.30 -5.85 -14.96
C GLN A 77 -8.93 -7.27 -15.38
N LYS A 78 -7.85 -7.80 -14.81
CA LYS A 78 -7.40 -9.15 -15.10
C LYS A 78 -8.43 -10.18 -14.67
N TRP A 79 -9.07 -9.97 -13.50
CA TRP A 79 -10.13 -10.84 -13.02
C TRP A 79 -11.37 -10.79 -13.90
N GLU A 80 -11.73 -9.61 -14.37
CA GLU A 80 -12.87 -9.42 -15.26
C GLU A 80 -12.67 -10.07 -16.62
N LEU A 81 -11.44 -10.10 -17.12
CA LEU A 81 -11.11 -10.70 -18.41
C LEU A 81 -11.12 -12.24 -18.38
N VAL A 82 -10.99 -12.84 -17.22
CA VAL A 82 -10.98 -14.29 -17.04
C VAL A 82 -12.40 -14.87 -17.03
N GLU A 83 -13.37 -14.04 -16.74
CA GLU A 83 -14.78 -14.45 -16.78
C GLU A 83 -15.35 -14.29 -18.19
#